data_66a99ed9d26cfd86af4f93ddfda20f06
#
_entry.id   66a99ed9d26cfd86af4f93ddfda20f06
#
_cell.length_a   1.000
_cell.length_b   1.000
_cell.length_c   1.000
_cell.angle_alpha   90.00
_cell.angle_beta   90.00
_cell.angle_gamma   90.00
#
_symmetry.space_group_name_H-M   'P 1'
#
loop_
_entity.id
_entity.type
_entity.pdbx_description
1 polymer ?
#
loop_
_entity_poly.entity_id
_entity_poly.type
_entity_poly.pdbx_seq_one_letter_code
_entity_poly.pdbx_strand_id
1 'polypeptide(L)'
;MKSLFITDTFSNLNVKKDTSILMMEEVIHLGNNAYQCEINDLFIKEGLVYSTASEIISTNKLGKKSEIALSKFQYAFMRKDPPVDENFINALHLLSLAENHGTKVFNNPNSIKQFNEKIFALYFKEFIPNTFVSSNISKIKDFMTNNSSTIVKPFDGMGGSSIYKLDDVNQDSLKILEKLTSNEKTLIIAQEFLDEIYEGDVRVLIINGKPFQKTLARIPQDGNFKGNLAAGGKGVVRDITKDQQYIALQIGKYLMKKGINFAGIDVIGDRLTE
;
A
#
# COMPACT_ATOMS: atom_id res chain seq x y z
N MET A 1 -6.57 26.58 -8.04
CA MET A 1 -6.56 25.17 -8.49
C MET A 1 -7.35 24.35 -7.48
N LYS A 2 -8.07 23.30 -7.92
CA LYS A 2 -8.84 22.42 -7.01
C LYS A 2 -8.28 21.00 -7.06
N SER A 3 -8.08 20.42 -5.89
CA SER A 3 -7.63 19.02 -5.72
C SER A 3 -8.64 18.24 -4.89
N LEU A 4 -8.97 17.01 -5.32
CA LEU A 4 -9.87 16.10 -4.60
C LEU A 4 -9.05 14.98 -3.96
N PHE A 5 -9.29 14.73 -2.69
CA PHE A 5 -8.72 13.59 -1.95
C PHE A 5 -9.83 12.59 -1.65
N ILE A 6 -9.72 11.38 -2.19
CA ILE A 6 -10.62 10.27 -1.92
C ILE A 6 -9.98 9.43 -0.82
N THR A 7 -10.51 9.52 0.40
CA THR A 7 -9.92 8.92 1.60
C THR A 7 -10.94 8.09 2.37
N ASP A 8 -10.52 7.54 3.50
CA ASP A 8 -11.42 7.11 4.57
C ASP A 8 -12.14 8.31 5.17
N THR A 9 -13.12 8.04 6.06
CA THR A 9 -13.86 9.09 6.77
C THR A 9 -12.90 10.09 7.40
N PHE A 10 -13.06 11.37 7.09
CA PHE A 10 -12.12 12.44 7.45
C PHE A 10 -11.81 12.50 8.94
N SER A 11 -12.79 12.28 9.82
CA SER A 11 -12.58 12.25 11.27
C SER A 11 -11.72 11.10 11.77
N ASN A 12 -11.52 10.07 10.96
CA ASN A 12 -10.72 8.90 11.30
C ASN A 12 -9.26 9.05 10.87
N LEU A 13 -8.94 10.06 10.04
CA LEU A 13 -7.58 10.34 9.60
C LEU A 13 -6.74 10.85 10.79
N ASN A 14 -5.57 10.26 10.98
CA ASN A 14 -4.68 10.67 12.05
C ASN A 14 -3.84 11.88 11.63
N VAL A 15 -4.18 13.07 12.12
CA VAL A 15 -3.52 14.34 11.78
C VAL A 15 -1.99 14.30 11.93
N LYS A 16 -1.45 13.50 12.84
CA LYS A 16 0.00 13.43 13.09
C LYS A 16 0.75 12.41 12.23
N LYS A 17 0.05 11.45 11.62
CA LYS A 17 0.66 10.29 10.96
C LYS A 17 0.23 10.11 9.52
N ASP A 18 -0.92 10.64 9.12
CA ASP A 18 -1.50 10.39 7.82
C ASP A 18 -0.86 11.30 6.76
N THR A 19 -0.23 10.67 5.78
CA THR A 19 0.39 11.39 4.65
C THR A 19 -0.66 12.14 3.82
N SER A 20 -1.92 11.68 3.80
CA SER A 20 -3.00 12.38 3.08
C SER A 20 -3.27 13.75 3.70
N ILE A 21 -3.25 13.85 5.04
CA ILE A 21 -3.40 15.13 5.74
C ILE A 21 -2.25 16.08 5.36
N LEU A 22 -1.00 15.60 5.40
CA LEU A 22 0.15 16.40 4.98
C LEU A 22 0.02 16.92 3.54
N MET A 23 -0.46 16.07 2.62
CA MET A 23 -0.70 16.46 1.23
C MET A 23 -1.81 17.52 1.11
N MET A 24 -2.90 17.38 1.88
CA MET A 24 -4.00 18.35 1.94
C MET A 24 -3.53 19.71 2.45
N GLU A 25 -2.75 19.71 3.54
CA GLU A 25 -2.14 20.93 4.10
C GLU A 25 -1.26 21.64 3.10
N GLU A 26 -0.41 20.89 2.39
CA GLU A 26 0.49 21.47 1.40
C GLU A 26 -0.28 22.07 0.21
N VAL A 27 -1.36 21.42 -0.26
CA VAL A 27 -2.24 21.99 -1.29
C VAL A 27 -2.81 23.33 -0.84
N ILE A 28 -3.25 23.43 0.41
CA ILE A 28 -3.82 24.68 0.97
C ILE A 28 -2.71 25.73 1.15
N HIS A 29 -1.54 25.33 1.68
CA HIS A 29 -0.39 26.21 1.87
C HIS A 29 0.08 26.85 0.55
N LEU A 30 0.00 26.09 -0.54
CA LEU A 30 0.28 26.59 -1.90
C LEU A 30 -0.84 27.51 -2.49
N GLY A 31 -1.81 27.91 -1.69
CA GLY A 31 -2.90 28.81 -2.10
C GLY A 31 -3.96 28.13 -2.97
N ASN A 32 -4.11 26.82 -2.88
CA ASN A 32 -5.08 26.05 -3.65
C ASN A 32 -6.20 25.49 -2.75
N ASN A 33 -7.31 25.05 -3.36
CA ASN A 33 -8.43 24.47 -2.62
C ASN A 33 -8.31 22.94 -2.60
N ALA A 34 -8.32 22.36 -1.43
CA ALA A 34 -8.38 20.93 -1.21
C ALA A 34 -9.81 20.51 -0.84
N TYR A 35 -10.27 19.40 -1.39
CA TYR A 35 -11.58 18.80 -1.14
C TYR A 35 -11.40 17.35 -0.72
N GLN A 36 -12.32 16.84 0.08
CA GLN A 36 -12.35 15.44 0.51
C GLN A 36 -13.70 14.83 0.20
N CYS A 37 -13.67 13.54 -0.22
CA CYS A 37 -14.82 12.65 -0.27
C CYS A 37 -14.39 11.22 0.08
N GLU A 38 -15.36 10.34 0.31
CA GLU A 38 -15.16 8.89 0.41
C GLU A 38 -15.44 8.21 -0.94
N ILE A 39 -15.05 6.94 -1.11
CA ILE A 39 -15.30 6.20 -2.36
C ILE A 39 -16.80 6.11 -2.68
N ASN A 40 -17.65 6.02 -1.64
CA ASN A 40 -19.11 5.94 -1.79
C ASN A 40 -19.76 7.27 -2.16
N ASP A 41 -19.02 8.37 -2.08
CA ASP A 41 -19.49 9.70 -2.52
C ASP A 41 -19.30 9.90 -4.05
N LEU A 42 -18.65 8.95 -4.75
CA LEU A 42 -18.47 9.00 -6.21
C LEU A 42 -19.71 8.44 -6.92
N PHE A 43 -20.17 9.13 -7.95
CA PHE A 43 -21.31 8.68 -8.77
C PHE A 43 -21.24 9.19 -10.22
N ILE A 44 -22.06 8.61 -11.09
CA ILE A 44 -22.20 9.05 -12.49
C ILE A 44 -23.56 9.74 -12.65
N LYS A 45 -23.54 10.87 -13.32
CA LYS A 45 -24.73 11.60 -13.77
C LYS A 45 -24.49 12.14 -15.17
N GLU A 46 -25.40 11.85 -16.10
CA GLU A 46 -25.32 12.30 -17.51
C GLU A 46 -23.97 11.98 -18.19
N GLY A 47 -23.42 10.78 -17.91
CA GLY A 47 -22.15 10.31 -18.46
C GLY A 47 -20.89 10.94 -17.83
N LEU A 48 -21.03 11.83 -16.89
CA LEU A 48 -19.91 12.47 -16.16
C LEU A 48 -19.79 11.92 -14.74
N VAL A 49 -18.56 11.84 -14.25
CA VAL A 49 -18.29 11.44 -12.87
C VAL A 49 -18.39 12.66 -11.96
N TYR A 50 -19.10 12.50 -10.86
CA TYR A 50 -19.28 13.49 -9.79
C TYR A 50 -18.81 12.93 -8.46
N SER A 51 -18.59 13.83 -7.52
CA SER A 51 -18.42 13.49 -6.10
C SER A 51 -19.29 14.39 -5.23
N THR A 52 -19.82 13.86 -4.13
CA THR A 52 -20.34 14.65 -3.02
C THR A 52 -19.18 15.00 -2.09
N ALA A 53 -18.50 16.12 -2.34
CA ALA A 53 -17.27 16.49 -1.66
C ALA A 53 -17.44 17.71 -0.76
N SER A 54 -16.60 17.80 0.28
CA SER A 54 -16.47 18.94 1.17
C SER A 54 -15.13 19.62 0.96
N GLU A 55 -15.11 20.96 0.94
CA GLU A 55 -13.88 21.73 0.99
C GLU A 55 -13.19 21.53 2.35
N ILE A 56 -11.90 21.34 2.36
CA ILE A 56 -11.09 21.21 3.58
C ILE A 56 -10.74 22.61 4.06
N ILE A 57 -11.34 23.02 5.18
CA ILE A 57 -11.10 24.34 5.79
C ILE A 57 -9.84 24.31 6.66
N SER A 58 -9.62 23.18 7.33
CA SER A 58 -8.41 22.89 8.13
C SER A 58 -8.30 21.38 8.35
N THR A 59 -7.19 20.92 8.94
CA THR A 59 -6.93 19.48 9.22
C THR A 59 -7.97 18.77 10.08
N ASN A 60 -8.87 19.51 10.71
CA ASN A 60 -9.95 18.97 11.55
C ASN A 60 -11.33 19.51 11.20
N LYS A 61 -11.47 20.26 10.09
CA LYS A 61 -12.73 20.90 9.73
C LYS A 61 -13.00 20.85 8.23
N LEU A 62 -14.14 20.27 7.90
CA LEU A 62 -14.70 20.29 6.54
C LEU A 62 -15.76 21.39 6.40
N GLY A 63 -15.87 21.93 5.20
CA GLY A 63 -16.96 22.78 4.77
C GLY A 63 -18.23 21.98 4.47
N LYS A 64 -19.23 22.68 3.90
CA LYS A 64 -20.49 22.04 3.50
C LYS A 64 -20.25 21.08 2.33
N LYS A 65 -20.88 19.90 2.37
CA LYS A 65 -20.92 18.96 1.25
C LYS A 65 -21.63 19.56 0.03
N SER A 66 -21.08 19.35 -1.14
CA SER A 66 -21.67 19.76 -2.42
C SER A 66 -21.36 18.76 -3.53
N GLU A 67 -22.27 18.62 -4.49
CA GLU A 67 -22.04 17.83 -5.69
C GLU A 67 -21.14 18.59 -6.67
N ILE A 68 -20.01 18.01 -7.04
CA ILE A 68 -19.04 18.63 -7.93
C ILE A 68 -18.61 17.59 -8.98
N ALA A 69 -18.71 17.94 -10.25
CA ALA A 69 -18.18 17.12 -11.32
C ALA A 69 -16.65 16.97 -11.18
N LEU A 70 -16.12 15.77 -11.33
CA LEU A 70 -14.68 15.53 -11.20
C LEU A 70 -13.87 16.34 -12.19
N SER A 71 -14.40 16.63 -13.37
CA SER A 71 -13.78 17.54 -14.37
C SER A 71 -13.51 18.96 -13.88
N LYS A 72 -14.05 19.36 -12.74
CA LYS A 72 -13.76 20.65 -12.07
C LYS A 72 -12.54 20.57 -11.13
N PHE A 73 -12.04 19.37 -10.87
CA PHE A 73 -10.80 19.15 -10.15
C PHE A 73 -9.66 18.92 -11.13
N GLN A 74 -8.58 19.64 -10.96
CA GLN A 74 -7.37 19.45 -11.76
C GLN A 74 -6.66 18.16 -11.38
N TYR A 75 -6.69 17.84 -10.09
CA TYR A 75 -6.09 16.63 -9.54
C TYR A 75 -7.07 15.88 -8.63
N ALA A 76 -7.02 14.54 -8.71
CA ALA A 76 -7.67 13.66 -7.76
C ALA A 76 -6.64 12.66 -7.21
N PHE A 77 -6.65 12.46 -5.90
CA PHE A 77 -5.74 11.55 -5.19
C PHE A 77 -6.54 10.41 -4.58
N MET A 78 -6.32 9.18 -5.07
CA MET A 78 -6.89 7.98 -4.46
C MET A 78 -6.03 7.59 -3.25
N ARG A 79 -6.53 7.94 -2.07
CA ARG A 79 -5.82 7.77 -0.79
C ARG A 79 -6.61 6.93 0.21
N LYS A 80 -7.67 6.24 -0.24
CA LYS A 80 -8.42 5.29 0.57
C LYS A 80 -7.50 4.13 0.97
N ASP A 81 -7.46 3.83 2.27
CA ASP A 81 -6.75 2.67 2.78
C ASP A 81 -7.45 1.35 2.38
N PRO A 82 -6.74 0.22 2.35
CA PRO A 82 -7.36 -1.09 2.16
C PRO A 82 -8.55 -1.32 3.12
N PRO A 83 -9.46 -2.25 2.82
CA PRO A 83 -9.29 -3.34 1.87
C PRO A 83 -9.47 -2.90 0.40
N VAL A 84 -8.75 -3.58 -0.49
CA VAL A 84 -8.94 -3.47 -1.94
C VAL A 84 -10.05 -4.45 -2.33
N ASP A 85 -11.26 -4.07 -1.99
CA ASP A 85 -12.48 -4.82 -2.27
C ASP A 85 -13.15 -4.37 -3.59
N GLU A 86 -14.33 -4.91 -3.86
CA GLU A 86 -15.09 -4.57 -5.05
C GLU A 86 -15.44 -3.08 -5.11
N ASN A 87 -15.78 -2.45 -3.97
CA ASN A 87 -16.10 -1.01 -3.93
C ASN A 87 -14.87 -0.16 -4.25
N PHE A 88 -13.70 -0.54 -3.73
CA PHE A 88 -12.43 0.11 -4.08
C PHE A 88 -12.15 0.02 -5.58
N ILE A 89 -12.31 -1.16 -6.19
CA ILE A 89 -12.11 -1.38 -7.62
C ILE A 89 -13.13 -0.58 -8.45
N ASN A 90 -14.39 -0.56 -8.03
CA ASN A 90 -15.44 0.23 -8.70
C ASN A 90 -15.13 1.74 -8.66
N ALA A 91 -14.65 2.25 -7.52
CA ALA A 91 -14.17 3.64 -7.44
C ALA A 91 -13.03 3.93 -8.43
N LEU A 92 -12.07 3.01 -8.60
CA LEU A 92 -11.01 3.14 -9.61
C LEU A 92 -11.54 3.13 -11.05
N HIS A 93 -12.63 2.40 -11.33
CA HIS A 93 -13.29 2.47 -12.64
C HIS A 93 -13.87 3.86 -12.89
N LEU A 94 -14.56 4.45 -11.90
CA LEU A 94 -15.07 5.82 -12.01
C LEU A 94 -13.93 6.84 -12.18
N LEU A 95 -12.84 6.70 -11.43
CA LEU A 95 -11.67 7.58 -11.57
C LEU A 95 -10.99 7.44 -12.94
N SER A 96 -10.93 6.23 -13.51
CA SER A 96 -10.45 6.04 -14.89
C SER A 96 -11.33 6.76 -15.91
N LEU A 97 -12.65 6.77 -15.71
CA LEU A 97 -13.58 7.51 -16.56
C LEU A 97 -13.39 9.03 -16.40
N ALA A 98 -13.15 9.51 -15.17
CA ALA A 98 -12.90 10.92 -14.91
C ALA A 98 -11.64 11.47 -15.61
N GLU A 99 -10.59 10.63 -15.81
CA GLU A 99 -9.39 11.01 -16.57
C GLU A 99 -9.74 11.38 -18.02
N ASN A 100 -10.72 10.71 -18.65
CA ASN A 100 -11.17 11.03 -20.01
C ASN A 100 -11.82 12.43 -20.11
N HIS A 101 -12.21 13.01 -18.98
CA HIS A 101 -12.83 14.32 -18.89
C HIS A 101 -11.89 15.40 -18.29
N GLY A 102 -10.57 15.10 -18.22
CA GLY A 102 -9.54 16.09 -17.92
C GLY A 102 -9.05 16.12 -16.47
N THR A 103 -9.60 15.32 -15.57
CA THR A 103 -9.05 15.17 -14.20
C THR A 103 -7.80 14.31 -14.24
N LYS A 104 -6.69 14.76 -13.66
CA LYS A 104 -5.51 13.94 -13.51
C LYS A 104 -5.55 13.18 -12.19
N VAL A 105 -5.57 11.85 -12.27
CA VAL A 105 -5.66 10.99 -11.07
C VAL A 105 -4.29 10.47 -10.65
N PHE A 106 -3.98 10.53 -9.36
CA PHE A 106 -2.78 9.97 -8.74
C PHE A 106 -3.14 8.93 -7.66
N ASN A 107 -2.55 7.75 -7.74
CA ASN A 107 -1.79 7.17 -8.84
C ASN A 107 -2.75 6.77 -9.98
N ASN A 108 -2.19 6.39 -11.13
CA ASN A 108 -3.02 5.98 -12.28
C ASN A 108 -3.98 4.85 -11.89
N PRO A 109 -5.31 5.04 -12.02
CA PRO A 109 -6.29 4.08 -11.51
C PRO A 109 -6.25 2.72 -12.22
N ASN A 110 -5.86 2.67 -13.50
CA ASN A 110 -5.72 1.40 -14.21
C ASN A 110 -4.52 0.59 -13.68
N SER A 111 -3.45 1.26 -13.29
CA SER A 111 -2.29 0.61 -12.69
C SER A 111 -2.59 0.11 -11.28
N ILE A 112 -3.29 0.89 -10.44
CA ILE A 112 -3.69 0.44 -9.11
C ILE A 112 -4.53 -0.85 -9.21
N LYS A 113 -5.48 -0.95 -10.16
CA LYS A 113 -6.28 -2.16 -10.40
C LYS A 113 -5.44 -3.40 -10.75
N GLN A 114 -4.29 -3.21 -11.39
CA GLN A 114 -3.42 -4.30 -11.85
C GLN A 114 -2.39 -4.73 -10.80
N PHE A 115 -2.09 -3.89 -9.82
CA PHE A 115 -0.97 -4.11 -8.91
C PHE A 115 -1.45 -4.46 -7.50
N ASN A 116 -1.24 -5.73 -7.13
CA ASN A 116 -1.24 -6.14 -5.74
C ASN A 116 0.18 -5.93 -5.19
N GLU A 117 0.33 -5.25 -4.07
CA GLU A 117 1.62 -4.83 -3.50
C GLU A 117 2.58 -6.00 -3.26
N LYS A 118 2.08 -7.16 -2.86
CA LYS A 118 2.90 -8.34 -2.56
C LYS A 118 3.30 -9.12 -3.81
N ILE A 119 2.34 -9.31 -4.73
CA ILE A 119 2.60 -10.01 -6.01
C ILE A 119 3.47 -9.16 -6.91
N PHE A 120 3.28 -7.84 -6.88
CA PHE A 120 4.06 -6.94 -7.74
C PHE A 120 5.56 -6.99 -7.42
N ALA A 121 5.95 -7.21 -6.17
CA ALA A 121 7.34 -7.40 -5.79
C ALA A 121 8.01 -8.55 -6.58
N LEU A 122 7.25 -9.57 -6.99
CA LEU A 122 7.78 -10.72 -7.75
C LEU A 122 8.28 -10.36 -9.16
N TYR A 123 7.95 -9.19 -9.69
CA TYR A 123 8.53 -8.70 -10.95
C TYR A 123 10.02 -8.34 -10.82
N PHE A 124 10.53 -8.21 -9.59
CA PHE A 124 11.91 -7.80 -9.29
C PHE A 124 12.66 -8.95 -8.62
N LYS A 125 12.78 -10.07 -9.33
CA LYS A 125 13.35 -11.34 -8.82
C LYS A 125 14.71 -11.19 -8.14
N GLU A 126 15.54 -10.29 -8.64
CA GLU A 126 16.88 -10.03 -8.13
C GLU A 126 16.89 -9.38 -6.73
N PHE A 127 15.77 -8.76 -6.33
CA PHE A 127 15.68 -8.02 -5.07
C PHE A 127 14.85 -8.73 -4.00
N ILE A 128 14.03 -9.70 -4.37
CA ILE A 128 13.16 -10.39 -3.40
C ILE A 128 13.89 -11.55 -2.72
N PRO A 129 13.51 -11.93 -1.48
CA PRO A 129 13.94 -13.18 -0.89
C PRO A 129 13.33 -14.36 -1.64
N ASN A 130 13.85 -15.57 -1.39
CA ASN A 130 13.27 -16.78 -1.95
C ASN A 130 11.78 -16.86 -1.65
N THR A 131 10.95 -16.91 -2.70
CA THR A 131 9.49 -16.75 -2.59
C THR A 131 8.78 -17.80 -3.43
N PHE A 132 7.79 -18.43 -2.83
CA PHE A 132 6.90 -19.40 -3.46
C PHE A 132 5.44 -19.00 -3.26
N VAL A 133 4.62 -19.15 -4.29
CA VAL A 133 3.21 -18.82 -4.26
C VAL A 133 2.39 -20.04 -4.63
N SER A 134 1.53 -20.49 -3.73
CA SER A 134 0.67 -21.65 -3.97
C SER A 134 -0.53 -21.66 -3.02
N SER A 135 -1.57 -22.39 -3.38
CA SER A 135 -2.61 -22.88 -2.47
C SER A 135 -2.34 -24.31 -2.02
N ASN A 136 -1.51 -25.05 -2.75
CA ASN A 136 -1.24 -26.48 -2.48
C ASN A 136 -0.32 -26.63 -1.28
N ILE A 137 -0.83 -27.21 -0.20
CA ILE A 137 -0.12 -27.37 1.08
C ILE A 137 1.10 -28.28 0.93
N SER A 138 1.02 -29.35 0.14
CA SER A 138 2.17 -30.24 -0.07
C SER A 138 3.35 -29.48 -0.68
N LYS A 139 3.13 -28.68 -1.73
CA LYS A 139 4.17 -27.88 -2.37
C LYS A 139 4.73 -26.79 -1.44
N ILE A 140 3.90 -26.20 -0.58
CA ILE A 140 4.36 -25.22 0.43
C ILE A 140 5.25 -25.92 1.46
N LYS A 141 4.91 -27.14 1.90
CA LYS A 141 5.76 -27.94 2.79
C LYS A 141 7.12 -28.25 2.15
N ASP A 142 7.14 -28.62 0.87
CA ASP A 142 8.39 -28.87 0.14
C ASP A 142 9.26 -27.60 0.10
N PHE A 143 8.64 -26.42 -0.08
CA PHE A 143 9.36 -25.15 0.02
C PHE A 143 9.90 -24.90 1.43
N MET A 144 9.11 -25.16 2.48
CA MET A 144 9.52 -24.98 3.88
C MET A 144 10.71 -25.87 4.25
N THR A 145 10.76 -27.12 3.76
CA THR A 145 11.87 -28.02 4.07
C THR A 145 13.21 -27.58 3.48
N ASN A 146 13.19 -26.70 2.49
CA ASN A 146 14.40 -26.12 1.87
C ASN A 146 14.82 -24.77 2.49
N ASN A 147 14.11 -24.29 3.51
CA ASN A 147 14.38 -23.02 4.20
C ASN A 147 14.39 -23.26 5.71
N SER A 148 15.29 -22.62 6.45
CA SER A 148 15.38 -22.76 7.91
C SER A 148 14.15 -22.22 8.65
N SER A 149 13.54 -21.20 8.12
CA SER A 149 12.28 -20.60 8.57
C SER A 149 11.54 -20.00 7.39
N THR A 150 10.23 -20.06 7.41
CA THR A 150 9.38 -19.54 6.33
C THR A 150 8.31 -18.60 6.87
N ILE A 151 8.18 -17.45 6.24
CA ILE A 151 7.03 -16.56 6.44
C ILE A 151 5.91 -16.97 5.51
N VAL A 152 4.71 -17.18 6.07
CA VAL A 152 3.50 -17.38 5.27
C VAL A 152 2.53 -16.22 5.49
N LYS A 153 1.99 -15.69 4.39
CA LYS A 153 1.11 -14.50 4.40
C LYS A 153 0.08 -14.54 3.26
N PRO A 154 -1.15 -14.02 3.48
CA PRO A 154 -2.13 -13.84 2.41
C PRO A 154 -1.76 -12.66 1.50
N PHE A 155 -2.41 -12.54 0.34
CA PHE A 155 -2.20 -11.43 -0.59
C PHE A 155 -2.84 -10.12 -0.12
N ASP A 156 -3.92 -10.21 0.64
CA ASP A 156 -4.78 -9.09 1.06
C ASP A 156 -4.56 -8.64 2.52
N GLY A 157 -3.61 -9.26 3.22
CA GLY A 157 -3.30 -8.90 4.61
C GLY A 157 -2.55 -7.58 4.72
N MET A 158 -2.98 -6.69 5.62
CA MET A 158 -2.31 -5.42 5.93
C MET A 158 -1.91 -5.32 7.41
N GLY A 159 -0.96 -4.43 7.73
CA GLY A 159 -0.58 -4.13 9.12
C GLY A 159 0.02 -5.31 9.89
N GLY A 160 0.53 -6.34 9.20
CA GLY A 160 1.09 -7.54 9.84
C GLY A 160 0.04 -8.57 10.28
N SER A 161 -1.25 -8.36 9.92
CA SER A 161 -2.28 -9.34 10.20
C SER A 161 -2.08 -10.62 9.36
N SER A 162 -2.36 -11.77 9.96
CA SER A 162 -2.25 -13.08 9.30
C SER A 162 -0.87 -13.40 8.70
N ILE A 163 0.20 -12.81 9.23
CA ILE A 163 1.59 -13.20 8.93
C ILE A 163 2.06 -14.16 10.02
N TYR A 164 2.57 -15.31 9.61
CA TYR A 164 3.10 -16.34 10.50
C TYR A 164 4.51 -16.72 10.11
N LYS A 165 5.38 -16.92 11.11
CA LYS A 165 6.69 -17.55 10.95
C LYS A 165 6.55 -19.03 11.29
N LEU A 166 6.97 -19.90 10.39
CA LEU A 166 6.92 -21.34 10.51
C LEU A 166 8.36 -21.86 10.43
N ASP A 167 8.82 -22.48 11.52
CA ASP A 167 10.18 -23.01 11.60
C ASP A 167 10.23 -24.49 11.19
N ASP A 168 9.11 -25.22 11.37
CA ASP A 168 9.02 -26.65 11.09
C ASP A 168 7.69 -27.03 10.44
N VAL A 169 7.70 -28.18 9.73
CA VAL A 169 6.48 -28.82 9.22
C VAL A 169 5.90 -29.72 10.31
N ASN A 170 5.06 -29.17 11.18
CA ASN A 170 4.37 -29.88 12.25
C ASN A 170 2.84 -29.69 12.17
N GLN A 171 2.09 -30.26 13.12
CA GLN A 171 0.62 -30.16 13.11
C GLN A 171 0.10 -28.72 13.22
N ASP A 172 0.79 -27.87 13.96
CA ASP A 172 0.34 -26.47 14.14
C ASP A 172 0.61 -25.63 12.90
N SER A 173 1.76 -25.84 12.23
CA SER A 173 2.03 -25.21 10.92
C SER A 173 1.02 -25.67 9.87
N LEU A 174 0.62 -26.96 9.87
CA LEU A 174 -0.41 -27.47 8.95
C LEU A 174 -1.76 -26.78 9.16
N LYS A 175 -2.22 -26.62 10.40
CA LYS A 175 -3.46 -25.89 10.72
C LYS A 175 -3.41 -24.44 10.23
N ILE A 176 -2.25 -23.78 10.36
CA ILE A 176 -2.05 -22.41 9.84
C ILE A 176 -2.16 -22.41 8.32
N LEU A 177 -1.51 -23.36 7.63
CA LEU A 177 -1.59 -23.46 6.17
C LEU A 177 -3.00 -23.75 5.69
N GLU A 178 -3.72 -24.71 6.31
CA GLU A 178 -5.12 -25.02 6.02
C GLU A 178 -6.01 -23.77 6.15
N LYS A 179 -5.84 -23.02 7.24
CA LYS A 179 -6.58 -21.77 7.48
C LYS A 179 -6.26 -20.72 6.41
N LEU A 180 -4.98 -20.44 6.15
CA LEU A 180 -4.57 -19.39 5.21
C LEU A 180 -4.95 -19.73 3.77
N THR A 181 -4.80 -21.01 3.39
CA THR A 181 -5.16 -21.46 2.03
C THR A 181 -6.66 -21.74 1.88
N SER A 182 -7.46 -21.56 2.93
CA SER A 182 -8.87 -21.97 2.92
C SER A 182 -9.05 -23.42 2.42
N ASN A 183 -8.26 -24.34 2.96
CA ASN A 183 -8.18 -25.75 2.52
C ASN A 183 -7.86 -25.85 1.02
N GLU A 184 -6.71 -25.30 0.62
CA GLU A 184 -6.13 -25.32 -0.73
C GLU A 184 -6.94 -24.59 -1.83
N LYS A 185 -7.87 -23.69 -1.43
CA LYS A 185 -8.68 -22.89 -2.37
C LYS A 185 -8.13 -21.49 -2.60
N THR A 186 -7.28 -20.98 -1.70
CA THR A 186 -6.77 -19.61 -1.73
C THR A 186 -5.24 -19.60 -1.85
N LEU A 187 -4.70 -18.86 -2.80
CA LEU A 187 -3.26 -18.65 -2.93
C LEU A 187 -2.70 -17.88 -1.74
N ILE A 188 -1.54 -18.31 -1.26
CA ILE A 188 -0.75 -17.59 -0.26
C ILE A 188 0.70 -17.46 -0.70
N ILE A 189 1.43 -16.56 -0.05
CA ILE A 189 2.86 -16.40 -0.21
C ILE A 189 3.56 -17.20 0.90
N ALA A 190 4.52 -18.06 0.52
CA ALA A 190 5.54 -18.61 1.39
C ALA A 190 6.88 -17.99 1.01
N GLN A 191 7.59 -17.42 1.96
CA GLN A 191 8.78 -16.61 1.72
C GLN A 191 9.85 -16.93 2.77
N GLU A 192 11.10 -16.99 2.35
CA GLU A 192 12.24 -17.12 3.25
C GLU A 192 12.17 -16.05 4.36
N PHE A 193 12.42 -16.48 5.60
CA PHE A 193 12.51 -15.55 6.72
C PHE A 193 13.86 -14.83 6.69
N LEU A 194 13.83 -13.55 6.86
CA LEU A 194 15.02 -12.68 6.89
C LEU A 194 15.29 -12.25 8.33
N ASP A 195 16.42 -12.66 8.88
CA ASP A 195 16.80 -12.29 10.25
C ASP A 195 17.04 -10.79 10.43
N GLU A 196 17.36 -10.09 9.34
CA GLU A 196 17.52 -8.64 9.29
C GLU A 196 16.24 -7.87 9.67
N ILE A 197 15.09 -8.56 9.78
CA ILE A 197 13.85 -7.97 10.31
C ILE A 197 14.04 -7.35 11.70
N TYR A 198 14.93 -7.90 12.51
CA TYR A 198 15.23 -7.37 13.85
C TYR A 198 16.00 -6.05 13.82
N GLU A 199 16.63 -5.72 12.71
CA GLU A 199 17.20 -4.39 12.45
C GLU A 199 16.15 -3.40 11.92
N GLY A 200 15.04 -3.93 11.40
CA GLY A 200 13.86 -3.19 10.96
C GLY A 200 13.37 -3.54 9.57
N ASP A 201 12.06 -3.50 9.41
CA ASP A 201 11.35 -3.48 8.14
C ASP A 201 11.29 -2.03 7.66
N VAL A 202 12.02 -1.69 6.60
CA VAL A 202 12.29 -0.30 6.20
C VAL A 202 11.35 0.16 5.10
N ARG A 203 10.45 1.11 5.43
CA ARG A 203 9.63 1.81 4.44
C ARG A 203 10.44 2.88 3.72
N VAL A 204 10.63 2.73 2.42
CA VAL A 204 11.24 3.71 1.53
C VAL A 204 10.15 4.35 0.66
N LEU A 205 9.99 5.66 0.76
CA LEU A 205 9.06 6.39 -0.11
C LEU A 205 9.72 6.66 -1.47
N ILE A 206 8.93 6.42 -2.54
CA ILE A 206 9.30 6.75 -3.91
C ILE A 206 8.32 7.80 -4.42
N ILE A 207 8.84 8.97 -4.78
CA ILE A 207 8.06 10.10 -5.28
C ILE A 207 8.57 10.47 -6.68
N ASN A 208 7.68 10.40 -7.67
CA ASN A 208 8.04 10.64 -9.08
C ASN A 208 9.28 9.82 -9.51
N GLY A 209 9.30 8.54 -9.14
CA GLY A 209 10.34 7.58 -9.49
C GLY A 209 11.65 7.74 -8.72
N LYS A 210 11.76 8.65 -7.77
CA LYS A 210 12.96 8.91 -6.97
C LYS A 210 12.71 8.55 -5.50
N PRO A 211 13.63 7.79 -4.86
CA PRO A 211 13.53 7.51 -3.44
C PRO A 211 13.75 8.77 -2.60
N PHE A 212 12.98 8.87 -1.52
CA PHE A 212 13.20 9.90 -0.51
C PHE A 212 14.44 9.57 0.32
N GLN A 213 15.19 10.59 0.74
CA GLN A 213 16.47 10.38 1.42
C GLN A 213 16.36 9.85 2.86
N LYS A 214 15.21 10.06 3.49
CA LYS A 214 14.90 9.49 4.81
C LYS A 214 13.93 8.32 4.66
N THR A 215 14.15 7.32 5.48
CA THR A 215 13.35 6.09 5.52
C THR A 215 12.77 5.89 6.91
N LEU A 216 11.75 5.07 7.04
CA LEU A 216 11.17 4.68 8.31
C LEU A 216 11.46 3.19 8.57
N ALA A 217 12.44 2.92 9.43
CA ALA A 217 12.68 1.57 9.93
C ALA A 217 11.63 1.25 11.01
N ARG A 218 10.89 0.17 10.81
CA ARG A 218 9.87 -0.35 11.72
C ARG A 218 10.46 -1.55 12.45
N ILE A 219 10.95 -1.31 13.65
CA ILE A 219 11.69 -2.31 14.45
C ILE A 219 10.69 -3.12 15.26
N PRO A 220 10.69 -4.47 15.16
CA PRO A 220 9.87 -5.32 16.00
C PRO A 220 10.13 -5.07 17.50
N GLN A 221 9.11 -5.30 18.31
CA GLN A 221 9.30 -5.36 19.77
C GLN A 221 9.96 -6.69 20.18
N ASP A 222 10.56 -6.71 21.35
CA ASP A 222 11.19 -7.91 21.91
C ASP A 222 10.23 -9.10 21.92
N GLY A 223 10.70 -10.23 21.41
CA GLY A 223 9.92 -11.45 21.28
C GLY A 223 8.95 -11.49 20.09
N ASN A 224 8.94 -10.46 19.23
CA ASN A 224 8.13 -10.41 18.02
C ASN A 224 9.04 -10.28 16.78
N PHE A 225 8.54 -10.75 15.63
CA PHE A 225 9.20 -10.58 14.33
C PHE A 225 8.46 -9.58 13.42
N LYS A 226 7.33 -9.00 13.85
CA LYS A 226 6.52 -8.07 13.06
C LYS A 226 6.96 -6.64 13.32
N GLY A 227 7.52 -5.97 12.31
CA GLY A 227 7.93 -4.57 12.39
C GLY A 227 6.78 -3.57 12.21
N ASN A 228 5.63 -3.99 11.70
CA ASN A 228 4.51 -3.09 11.40
C ASN A 228 4.10 -2.25 12.61
N LEU A 229 3.94 -0.92 12.42
CA LEU A 229 3.55 0.00 13.50
C LEU A 229 2.18 -0.37 14.11
N ALA A 230 1.26 -0.90 13.29
CA ALA A 230 -0.04 -1.39 13.75
C ALA A 230 0.09 -2.65 14.63
N ALA A 231 1.16 -3.43 14.48
CA ALA A 231 1.48 -4.59 15.32
C ALA A 231 2.34 -4.22 16.53
N GLY A 232 2.57 -2.92 16.78
CA GLY A 232 3.33 -2.42 17.92
C GLY A 232 4.80 -2.13 17.62
N GLY A 233 5.27 -2.26 16.39
CA GLY A 233 6.64 -1.93 16.02
C GLY A 233 7.02 -0.48 16.33
N LYS A 234 8.31 -0.24 16.60
CA LYS A 234 8.85 1.09 16.87
C LYS A 234 9.38 1.72 15.59
N GLY A 235 8.84 2.87 15.21
CA GLY A 235 9.33 3.63 14.06
C GLY A 235 10.59 4.43 14.39
N VAL A 236 11.64 4.27 13.57
CA VAL A 236 12.89 5.02 13.65
C VAL A 236 13.23 5.59 12.29
N VAL A 237 13.40 6.91 12.21
CA VAL A 237 13.84 7.57 10.98
C VAL A 237 15.33 7.37 10.77
N ARG A 238 15.72 6.92 9.57
CA ARG A 238 17.11 6.69 9.17
C ARG A 238 17.39 7.30 7.80
N ASP A 239 18.66 7.52 7.49
CA ASP A 239 19.08 7.78 6.11
C ASP A 239 18.94 6.51 5.28
N ILE A 240 18.59 6.68 4.00
CA ILE A 240 18.51 5.57 3.06
C ILE A 240 19.91 4.98 2.82
N THR A 241 20.04 3.66 2.85
CA THR A 241 21.31 2.99 2.50
C THR A 241 21.53 2.97 0.98
N LYS A 242 22.74 2.66 0.55
CA LYS A 242 23.07 2.54 -0.89
C LYS A 242 22.25 1.44 -1.56
N ASP A 243 22.07 0.30 -0.89
CA ASP A 243 21.33 -0.85 -1.43
C ASP A 243 19.84 -0.53 -1.52
N GLN A 244 19.24 0.03 -0.47
CA GLN A 244 17.85 0.50 -0.48
C GLN A 244 17.62 1.55 -1.58
N GLN A 245 18.55 2.50 -1.75
CA GLN A 245 18.50 3.52 -2.79
C GLN A 245 18.56 2.89 -4.19
N TYR A 246 19.44 1.91 -4.38
CA TYR A 246 19.58 1.20 -5.66
C TYR A 246 18.27 0.47 -6.01
N ILE A 247 17.75 -0.35 -5.09
CA ILE A 247 16.48 -1.08 -5.25
C ILE A 247 15.36 -0.09 -5.59
N ALA A 248 15.21 0.96 -4.77
CA ALA A 248 14.13 1.94 -4.93
C ALA A 248 14.24 2.72 -6.27
N LEU A 249 15.44 2.98 -6.79
CA LEU A 249 15.63 3.61 -8.10
C LEU A 249 15.21 2.67 -9.25
N GLN A 250 15.52 1.37 -9.19
CA GLN A 250 15.09 0.42 -10.21
C GLN A 250 13.57 0.28 -10.24
N ILE A 251 12.97 0.10 -9.07
CA ILE A 251 11.51 0.03 -8.91
C ILE A 251 10.85 1.34 -9.35
N GLY A 252 11.37 2.47 -8.92
CA GLY A 252 10.84 3.80 -9.26
C GLY A 252 10.78 4.07 -10.75
N LYS A 253 11.82 3.67 -11.51
CA LYS A 253 11.82 3.73 -12.99
C LYS A 253 10.68 2.92 -13.61
N TYR A 254 10.38 1.75 -13.06
CA TYR A 254 9.28 0.91 -13.54
C TYR A 254 7.92 1.52 -13.18
N LEU A 255 7.75 1.96 -11.93
CA LEU A 255 6.53 2.58 -11.44
C LEU A 255 6.15 3.82 -12.26
N MET A 256 7.11 4.66 -12.61
CA MET A 256 6.86 5.84 -13.45
C MET A 256 6.30 5.48 -14.83
N LYS A 257 6.79 4.42 -15.46
CA LYS A 257 6.24 3.93 -16.75
C LYS A 257 4.79 3.45 -16.64
N LYS A 258 4.35 3.16 -15.43
CA LYS A 258 2.98 2.71 -15.11
C LYS A 258 2.10 3.83 -14.52
N GLY A 259 2.60 5.05 -14.46
CA GLY A 259 1.86 6.18 -13.87
C GLY A 259 1.66 6.09 -12.36
N ILE A 260 2.52 5.33 -11.69
CA ILE A 260 2.60 5.27 -10.23
C ILE A 260 3.63 6.29 -9.76
N ASN A 261 3.15 7.44 -9.30
CA ASN A 261 3.98 8.58 -8.92
C ASN A 261 4.35 8.59 -7.44
N PHE A 262 3.56 7.92 -6.61
CA PHE A 262 3.75 7.86 -5.16
C PHE A 262 3.59 6.42 -4.67
N ALA A 263 4.65 5.87 -4.13
CA ALA A 263 4.66 4.50 -3.60
C ALA A 263 5.54 4.40 -2.36
N GLY A 264 5.23 3.46 -1.49
CA GLY A 264 6.12 3.02 -0.42
C GLY A 264 6.52 1.58 -0.70
N ILE A 265 7.81 1.31 -0.74
CA ILE A 265 8.33 -0.06 -0.78
C ILE A 265 8.83 -0.45 0.60
N ASP A 266 8.77 -1.73 0.90
CA ASP A 266 9.25 -2.29 2.16
C ASP A 266 10.48 -3.18 1.89
N VAL A 267 11.54 -2.92 2.63
CA VAL A 267 12.85 -3.58 2.46
C VAL A 267 13.34 -4.07 3.82
N ILE A 268 13.70 -5.36 3.88
CA ILE A 268 14.35 -5.99 5.05
C ILE A 268 15.78 -6.33 4.62
N GLY A 269 16.78 -5.80 5.33
CA GLY A 269 18.16 -5.89 4.89
C GLY A 269 18.36 -5.26 3.50
N ASP A 270 18.74 -6.10 2.52
CA ASP A 270 18.88 -5.77 1.10
C ASP A 270 17.79 -6.44 0.22
N ARG A 271 16.67 -6.87 0.83
CA ARG A 271 15.58 -7.59 0.15
C ARG A 271 14.27 -6.82 0.15
N LEU A 272 13.67 -6.71 -1.03
CA LEU A 272 12.34 -6.17 -1.24
C LEU A 272 11.28 -7.17 -0.75
N THR A 273 10.35 -6.72 0.10
CA THR A 273 9.27 -7.57 0.64
C THR A 273 7.86 -7.13 0.24
N GLU A 274 7.67 -5.82 -0.07
CA GLU A 274 6.42 -5.21 -0.58
C GLU A 274 6.72 -3.95 -1.42
#